data_f4db04ad79abdb149642345bf6ea5457
#
_entry.id   f4db04ad79abdb149642345bf6ea5457
#
_cell.length_a   1.000
_cell.length_b   1.000
_cell.length_c   1.000
_cell.angle_alpha   90.00
_cell.angle_beta   90.00
_cell.angle_gamma   90.00
#
_symmetry.space_group_name_H-M   'P 1'
#
loop_
_entity.id
_entity.type
_entity.pdbx_description
1 polymer ?
#
loop_
_entity_poly.entity_id
_entity_poly.type
_entity_poly.pdbx_seq_one_letter_code
_entity_poly.pdbx_strand_id
1 'polypeptide(L)'
;MLTSWVLAISGCAPTTGGGAGPGGGSSSGETVVLAVDHRSRWRELRIEGTTDLPDGAVVSYHVTHALAEELPPSEWPARNLIDDGTAVVQESHYWTRLNTTYWPAGTVRVHVQFPVAPQPAAVRERYGEFGEHLTGDNVTILGASRVVTAEHTLEWTR
;
A
#
# COMPACT_ATOMS: atom_id res chain seq x y z
N MET A 1 -54.18 56.49 1.66
CA MET A 1 -55.28 56.06 0.76
C MET A 1 -54.99 54.66 0.31
N LEU A 2 -56.01 53.80 0.56
CA LEU A 2 -56.31 52.48 -0.04
C LEU A 2 -55.19 51.38 0.23
N THR A 3 -55.34 50.57 1.27
CA THR A 3 -56.18 49.36 1.43
C THR A 3 -56.20 48.42 0.23
N SER A 4 -55.60 47.20 0.40
CA SER A 4 -56.32 46.01 0.02
C SER A 4 -55.70 44.76 0.66
N TRP A 5 -56.54 44.04 1.27
CA TRP A 5 -56.48 42.71 1.86
C TRP A 5 -56.46 41.62 0.78
N VAL A 6 -55.93 40.45 1.07
CA VAL A 6 -56.52 39.13 0.73
C VAL A 6 -55.65 38.03 1.42
N LEU A 7 -56.16 37.44 2.38
CA LEU A 7 -56.73 36.12 2.69
C LEU A 7 -55.81 34.94 2.55
N ALA A 8 -55.67 34.26 3.70
CA ALA A 8 -55.14 32.97 3.95
C ALA A 8 -55.83 31.82 3.19
N ILE A 9 -55.12 30.83 2.79
CA ILE A 9 -55.64 29.47 2.67
C ILE A 9 -54.67 28.49 3.36
N SER A 10 -55.16 27.88 4.42
CA SER A 10 -54.62 26.71 5.06
C SER A 10 -54.76 25.48 4.14
N GLY A 11 -53.65 24.82 3.84
CA GLY A 11 -53.67 23.53 3.18
C GLY A 11 -52.91 22.53 4.04
N CYS A 12 -53.62 21.70 4.78
CA CYS A 12 -53.11 20.48 5.36
C CYS A 12 -52.73 19.51 4.24
N ALA A 13 -51.47 19.05 4.22
CA ALA A 13 -51.07 17.93 3.42
C ALA A 13 -50.64 16.74 4.32
N PRO A 14 -51.01 15.52 3.96
CA PRO A 14 -50.82 14.35 4.82
C PRO A 14 -49.37 13.91 4.83
N THR A 15 -48.87 13.57 6.02
CA THR A 15 -47.64 12.81 6.29
C THR A 15 -47.74 11.41 5.68
N THR A 16 -47.07 11.21 4.55
CA THR A 16 -46.71 9.86 4.11
C THR A 16 -45.30 9.55 4.60
N GLY A 17 -45.23 8.57 5.50
CA GLY A 17 -43.98 8.02 5.99
C GLY A 17 -43.15 7.42 4.84
N GLY A 18 -42.07 8.09 4.53
CA GLY A 18 -41.01 7.53 3.67
C GLY A 18 -39.98 6.90 4.56
N GLY A 19 -39.86 5.56 4.48
CA GLY A 19 -38.82 4.82 5.16
C GLY A 19 -37.44 5.34 4.78
N ALA A 20 -36.66 5.66 5.80
CA ALA A 20 -35.25 5.84 5.65
C ALA A 20 -34.64 4.49 5.17
N GLY A 21 -34.37 4.40 3.88
CA GLY A 21 -33.51 3.36 3.37
C GLY A 21 -32.15 3.49 4.01
N PRO A 22 -31.47 2.37 4.32
CA PRO A 22 -30.10 2.44 4.77
C PRO A 22 -29.30 3.15 3.71
N GLY A 23 -28.72 4.26 4.08
CA GLY A 23 -27.83 5.03 3.22
C GLY A 23 -26.75 4.10 2.70
N GLY A 24 -26.78 3.87 1.39
CA GLY A 24 -25.65 3.27 0.69
C GLY A 24 -24.47 4.19 0.90
N GLY A 25 -23.62 3.85 1.85
CA GLY A 25 -22.31 4.47 1.97
C GLY A 25 -21.60 4.23 0.64
N SER A 26 -21.42 5.28 -0.13
CA SER A 26 -20.46 5.27 -1.20
C SER A 26 -19.13 4.96 -0.56
N SER A 27 -18.66 3.72 -0.67
CA SER A 27 -17.29 3.37 -0.35
C SER A 27 -16.42 4.12 -1.34
N SER A 28 -16.03 5.35 -0.99
CA SER A 28 -14.95 6.03 -1.68
C SER A 28 -13.73 5.11 -1.51
N GLY A 29 -13.28 4.51 -2.61
CA GLY A 29 -12.13 3.62 -2.56
C GLY A 29 -10.91 4.36 -2.02
N GLU A 30 -10.06 3.63 -1.30
CA GLU A 30 -8.83 4.14 -0.74
C GLU A 30 -7.70 4.07 -1.77
N THR A 31 -6.98 5.17 -1.94
CA THR A 31 -5.77 5.21 -2.76
C THR A 31 -4.54 5.17 -1.86
N VAL A 32 -3.47 4.57 -2.34
CA VAL A 32 -2.19 4.48 -1.62
C VAL A 32 -1.06 4.89 -2.54
N VAL A 33 -0.20 5.75 -2.06
CA VAL A 33 1.08 6.07 -2.68
C VAL A 33 2.15 5.21 -2.02
N LEU A 34 2.88 4.46 -2.80
CA LEU A 34 3.99 3.63 -2.35
C LEU A 34 5.18 3.90 -3.25
N ALA A 35 6.27 4.36 -2.68
CA ALA A 35 7.53 4.60 -3.38
C ALA A 35 8.65 3.81 -2.72
N VAL A 36 9.61 3.34 -3.50
CA VAL A 36 10.77 2.59 -3.02
C VAL A 36 12.05 3.19 -3.59
N ASP A 37 13.07 3.25 -2.77
CA ASP A 37 14.42 3.71 -3.08
C ASP A 37 15.43 2.89 -2.24
N HIS A 38 16.72 3.18 -2.40
CA HIS A 38 17.76 2.49 -1.67
C HIS A 38 18.88 3.42 -1.22
N ARG A 39 19.61 2.96 -0.21
CA ARG A 39 20.94 3.48 0.14
C ARG A 39 21.92 2.33 0.26
N SER A 40 23.03 2.45 -0.45
CA SER A 40 24.11 1.48 -0.38
C SER A 40 25.23 1.99 0.53
N ARG A 41 25.70 1.11 1.42
CA ARG A 41 26.92 1.31 2.22
C ARG A 41 27.75 0.03 2.13
N TRP A 42 28.98 0.11 2.55
CA TRP A 42 29.82 -1.07 2.60
C TRP A 42 29.18 -2.21 3.41
N ARG A 43 28.90 -3.33 2.75
CA ARG A 43 28.24 -4.54 3.28
C ARG A 43 26.79 -4.38 3.72
N GLU A 44 26.14 -3.29 3.37
CA GLU A 44 24.75 -3.04 3.73
C GLU A 44 23.98 -2.43 2.55
N LEU A 45 22.86 -3.02 2.22
CA LEU A 45 21.84 -2.42 1.38
C LEU A 45 20.66 -2.04 2.29
N ARG A 46 20.35 -0.76 2.35
CA ARG A 46 19.14 -0.26 2.97
C ARG A 46 18.10 -0.03 1.89
N ILE A 47 16.97 -0.70 2.01
CA ILE A 47 15.77 -0.41 1.25
C ILE A 47 14.97 0.56 2.08
N GLU A 48 14.51 1.63 1.47
CA GLU A 48 13.69 2.64 2.12
C GLU A 48 12.65 3.18 1.15
N GLY A 49 11.59 3.76 1.66
CA GLY A 49 10.57 4.37 0.82
C GLY A 49 9.67 5.29 1.60
N THR A 50 8.82 5.98 0.84
CA THR A 50 7.78 6.86 1.36
C THR A 50 6.41 6.32 0.99
N THR A 51 5.42 6.62 1.84
CA THR A 51 4.05 6.19 1.64
C THR A 51 3.10 7.12 2.40
N ASP A 52 1.84 7.15 2.01
CA ASP A 52 0.75 7.79 2.73
C ASP A 52 -0.04 6.82 3.62
N LEU A 53 0.46 5.59 3.75
CA LEU A 53 -0.08 4.62 4.71
C LEU A 53 0.05 5.13 6.14
N PRO A 54 -0.89 4.80 7.04
CA PRO A 54 -0.81 5.17 8.44
C PRO A 54 0.35 4.47 9.14
N ASP A 55 0.84 5.09 10.21
CA ASP A 55 1.85 4.51 11.09
C ASP A 55 1.40 3.14 11.61
N GLY A 56 2.33 2.22 11.63
CA GLY A 56 2.09 0.83 12.01
C GLY A 56 1.64 -0.08 10.85
N ALA A 57 1.28 0.48 9.69
CA ALA A 57 1.04 -0.35 8.51
C ALA A 57 2.29 -1.16 8.15
N VAL A 58 2.09 -2.37 7.64
CA VAL A 58 3.17 -3.28 7.28
C VAL A 58 3.23 -3.42 5.77
N VAL A 59 4.40 -3.20 5.20
CA VAL A 59 4.71 -3.50 3.80
C VAL A 59 5.62 -4.72 3.72
N SER A 60 5.47 -5.54 2.69
CA SER A 60 6.43 -6.59 2.39
C SER A 60 7.46 -6.09 1.39
N TYR A 61 8.66 -6.66 1.46
CA TYR A 61 9.67 -6.49 0.44
C TYR A 61 10.17 -7.85 -0.05
N HIS A 62 10.54 -7.89 -1.31
CA HIS A 62 11.22 -8.99 -1.97
C HIS A 62 12.41 -8.43 -2.73
N VAL A 63 13.59 -8.96 -2.47
CA VAL A 63 14.84 -8.52 -3.10
C VAL A 63 15.45 -9.69 -3.84
N THR A 64 15.85 -9.46 -5.09
CA THR A 64 16.48 -10.48 -5.92
C THR A 64 17.73 -9.90 -6.57
N HIS A 65 18.88 -10.51 -6.29
CA HIS A 65 20.10 -10.28 -7.04
C HIS A 65 20.06 -11.07 -8.36
N ALA A 66 20.47 -10.49 -9.47
CA ALA A 66 20.39 -11.13 -10.81
C ALA A 66 21.01 -12.54 -10.85
N LEU A 67 22.11 -12.78 -10.16
CA LEU A 67 22.70 -14.10 -10.07
C LEU A 67 21.79 -15.18 -9.48
N ALA A 68 20.80 -14.81 -8.70
CA ALA A 68 19.85 -15.79 -8.17
C ALA A 68 18.93 -16.38 -9.24
N GLU A 69 18.79 -15.69 -10.37
CA GLU A 69 18.04 -16.18 -11.53
C GLU A 69 18.93 -16.95 -12.51
N GLU A 70 20.23 -16.68 -12.48
CA GLU A 70 21.22 -17.28 -13.41
C GLU A 70 21.82 -18.57 -12.87
N LEU A 71 21.95 -18.69 -11.54
CA LEU A 71 22.64 -19.79 -10.87
C LEU A 71 21.70 -20.58 -9.96
N PRO A 72 21.89 -21.90 -9.85
CA PRO A 72 21.19 -22.68 -8.84
C PRO A 72 21.65 -22.27 -7.42
N PRO A 73 20.80 -22.40 -6.39
CA PRO A 73 21.12 -21.97 -5.02
C PRO A 73 22.39 -22.59 -4.42
N SER A 74 22.80 -23.75 -4.89
CA SER A 74 24.03 -24.41 -4.47
C SER A 74 25.33 -23.71 -4.93
N GLU A 75 25.21 -22.85 -5.95
CA GLU A 75 26.34 -22.11 -6.54
C GLU A 75 26.34 -20.63 -6.15
N TRP A 76 25.40 -20.20 -5.34
CA TRP A 76 25.32 -18.81 -4.91
C TRP A 76 26.53 -18.44 -4.05
N PRO A 77 27.20 -17.31 -4.34
CA PRO A 77 28.29 -16.80 -3.51
C PRO A 77 27.83 -16.28 -2.14
N ALA A 78 26.55 -15.95 -2.02
CA ALA A 78 25.89 -15.54 -0.79
C ALA A 78 24.54 -16.25 -0.66
N ARG A 79 24.17 -16.65 0.55
CA ARG A 79 22.89 -17.35 0.78
C ARG A 79 21.66 -16.47 0.59
N ASN A 80 21.82 -15.18 0.72
CA ASN A 80 20.76 -14.18 0.69
C ASN A 80 20.74 -13.37 -0.63
N LEU A 81 21.01 -14.00 -1.75
CA LEU A 81 20.79 -13.36 -3.07
C LEU A 81 19.30 -13.14 -3.36
N ILE A 82 18.45 -13.85 -2.65
CA ILE A 82 17.03 -13.54 -2.50
C ILE A 82 16.76 -13.30 -1.02
N ASP A 83 16.07 -12.24 -0.69
CA ASP A 83 15.67 -11.90 0.67
C ASP A 83 14.25 -11.36 0.70
N ASP A 84 13.46 -11.86 1.65
CA ASP A 84 12.07 -11.51 1.84
C ASP A 84 11.83 -11.04 3.26
N GLY A 85 10.98 -10.06 3.43
CA GLY A 85 10.63 -9.62 4.76
C GLY A 85 9.56 -8.55 4.77
N THR A 86 9.44 -7.90 5.92
CA THR A 86 8.50 -6.83 6.14
C THR A 86 9.15 -5.62 6.75
N ALA A 87 8.56 -4.45 6.52
CA ALA A 87 8.92 -3.21 7.17
C ALA A 87 7.66 -2.51 7.69
N VAL A 88 7.79 -1.81 8.80
CA VAL A 88 6.69 -1.07 9.43
C VAL A 88 6.79 0.39 9.05
N VAL A 89 5.65 0.98 8.67
CA VAL A 89 5.55 2.40 8.36
C VAL A 89 5.60 3.23 9.64
N GLN A 90 6.44 4.26 9.64
CA GLN A 90 6.57 5.27 10.69
C GLN A 90 6.81 6.63 10.04
N GLU A 91 6.03 7.63 10.41
CA GLU A 91 6.15 9.00 9.90
C GLU A 91 6.20 9.06 8.36
N SER A 92 5.30 8.33 7.70
CA SER A 92 5.23 8.21 6.24
C SER A 92 6.45 7.57 5.57
N HIS A 93 7.30 6.88 6.32
CA HIS A 93 8.47 6.19 5.82
C HIS A 93 8.48 4.74 6.26
N TYR A 94 9.16 3.90 5.49
CA TYR A 94 9.51 2.54 5.88
C TYR A 94 10.94 2.23 5.44
N TRP A 95 11.60 1.33 6.13
CA TRP A 95 12.94 0.89 5.77
C TRP A 95 13.28 -0.47 6.34
N THR A 96 14.21 -1.14 5.69
CA THR A 96 14.87 -2.36 6.15
C THR A 96 16.33 -2.38 5.76
N ARG A 97 17.11 -3.32 6.30
CA ARG A 97 18.53 -3.47 6.01
C ARG A 97 18.86 -4.91 5.68
N LEU A 98 19.62 -5.09 4.62
CA LEU A 98 20.15 -6.38 4.20
C LEU A 98 21.67 -6.41 4.36
N ASN A 99 22.18 -7.52 4.84
CA ASN A 99 23.63 -7.76 4.89
C ASN A 99 24.10 -8.23 3.52
N THR A 100 24.94 -7.45 2.88
CA THR A 100 25.46 -7.73 1.54
C THR A 100 26.93 -8.08 1.52
N THR A 101 27.47 -8.56 2.66
CA THR A 101 28.91 -8.84 2.84
C THR A 101 29.52 -9.71 1.74
N TYR A 102 28.77 -10.68 1.24
CA TYR A 102 29.25 -11.62 0.22
C TYR A 102 28.58 -11.43 -1.14
N TRP A 103 27.84 -10.35 -1.31
CA TRP A 103 27.20 -10.08 -2.59
C TRP A 103 28.26 -9.71 -3.63
N PRO A 104 28.25 -10.33 -4.80
CA PRO A 104 29.03 -9.82 -5.93
C PRO A 104 28.44 -8.53 -6.46
N ALA A 105 29.19 -7.82 -7.30
CA ALA A 105 28.62 -6.71 -8.08
C ALA A 105 27.59 -7.24 -9.06
N GLY A 106 26.53 -6.48 -9.30
CA GLY A 106 25.48 -6.84 -10.25
C GLY A 106 24.15 -6.14 -9.97
N THR A 107 23.19 -6.40 -10.82
CA THR A 107 21.85 -5.82 -10.74
C THR A 107 21.05 -6.45 -9.60
N VAL A 108 20.37 -5.61 -8.85
CA VAL A 108 19.46 -6.01 -7.77
C VAL A 108 18.09 -5.40 -8.04
N ARG A 109 17.05 -6.23 -7.95
CA ARG A 109 15.66 -5.80 -8.03
C ARG A 109 15.02 -5.84 -6.66
N VAL A 110 14.29 -4.78 -6.34
CA VAL A 110 13.51 -4.63 -5.12
C VAL A 110 12.05 -4.48 -5.51
N HIS A 111 11.21 -5.29 -4.92
CA HIS A 111 9.78 -5.21 -5.05
C HIS A 111 9.17 -5.00 -3.66
N VAL A 112 8.30 -4.01 -3.53
CA VAL A 112 7.58 -3.71 -2.28
C VAL A 112 6.09 -3.77 -2.54
N GLN A 113 5.34 -4.32 -1.59
CA GLN A 113 3.91 -4.56 -1.73
C GLN A 113 3.13 -4.20 -0.45
N PHE A 114 1.92 -3.66 -0.64
CA PHE A 114 0.89 -3.45 0.37
C PHE A 114 -0.50 -3.83 -0.20
N PRO A 115 -1.43 -4.43 0.58
CA PRO A 115 -1.23 -4.96 1.94
C PRO A 115 -0.51 -6.31 1.94
N VAL A 116 0.02 -6.64 3.11
CA VAL A 116 0.54 -7.97 3.44
C VAL A 116 -0.02 -8.36 4.81
N ALA A 117 -0.44 -9.59 4.97
CA ALA A 117 -0.93 -10.08 6.26
C ALA A 117 0.24 -10.51 7.17
N PRO A 118 0.14 -10.30 8.51
CA PRO A 118 -0.96 -9.64 9.20
C PRO A 118 -0.79 -8.10 9.25
N GLN A 119 -1.92 -7.39 9.16
CA GLN A 119 -1.97 -5.94 9.33
C GLN A 119 -2.60 -5.57 10.68
N PRO A 120 -2.27 -4.40 11.29
CA PRO A 120 -3.00 -3.85 12.43
C PRO A 120 -4.49 -3.68 12.13
N ALA A 121 -5.33 -3.79 13.17
CA ALA A 121 -6.79 -3.74 13.02
C ALA A 121 -7.27 -2.47 12.29
N ALA A 122 -6.77 -1.30 12.67
CA ALA A 122 -7.13 -0.03 12.04
C ALA A 122 -6.76 0.04 10.53
N VAL A 123 -5.66 -0.60 10.14
CA VAL A 123 -5.25 -0.69 8.73
C VAL A 123 -6.21 -1.61 7.96
N ARG A 124 -6.58 -2.76 8.54
CA ARG A 124 -7.54 -3.69 7.94
C ARG A 124 -8.94 -3.09 7.79
N GLU A 125 -9.40 -2.34 8.80
CA GLU A 125 -10.69 -1.63 8.71
C GLU A 125 -10.72 -0.65 7.56
N ARG A 126 -9.62 0.06 7.32
CA ARG A 126 -9.54 1.08 6.28
C ARG A 126 -9.38 0.48 4.88
N TYR A 127 -8.47 -0.44 4.71
CA TYR A 127 -8.08 -0.95 3.38
C TYR A 127 -8.68 -2.32 3.04
N GLY A 128 -9.25 -3.01 3.99
CA GLY A 128 -9.64 -4.42 3.87
C GLY A 128 -8.51 -5.37 4.24
N GLU A 129 -8.81 -6.62 4.53
CA GLU A 129 -7.81 -7.64 4.87
C GLU A 129 -6.96 -8.02 3.66
N PHE A 130 -7.58 -8.03 2.48
CA PHE A 130 -6.96 -8.33 1.19
C PHE A 130 -6.93 -7.12 0.26
N GLY A 131 -7.03 -5.91 0.80
CA GLY A 131 -7.03 -4.67 0.04
C GLY A 131 -8.33 -4.39 -0.71
N GLU A 132 -9.47 -4.93 -0.27
CA GLU A 132 -10.75 -4.84 -0.98
C GLU A 132 -11.20 -3.41 -1.22
N HIS A 133 -10.77 -2.48 -0.36
CA HIS A 133 -11.11 -1.06 -0.47
C HIS A 133 -10.11 -0.26 -1.33
N LEU A 134 -8.99 -0.88 -1.75
CA LEU A 134 -7.99 -0.21 -2.58
C LEU A 134 -8.52 0.08 -3.98
N THR A 135 -8.24 1.29 -4.44
CA THR A 135 -8.56 1.78 -5.77
C THR A 135 -7.42 2.63 -6.33
N GLY A 136 -7.40 2.84 -7.63
CA GLY A 136 -6.39 3.65 -8.32
C GLY A 136 -5.67 2.86 -9.40
N ASP A 137 -4.92 3.59 -10.24
CA ASP A 137 -4.24 3.01 -11.40
C ASP A 137 -3.03 2.14 -11.02
N ASN A 138 -2.52 2.31 -9.80
CA ASN A 138 -1.41 1.56 -9.23
C ASN A 138 -1.83 0.28 -8.48
N VAL A 139 -3.14 -0.04 -8.48
CA VAL A 139 -3.67 -1.23 -7.83
C VAL A 139 -3.64 -2.41 -8.81
N THR A 140 -2.99 -3.48 -8.39
CA THR A 140 -2.95 -4.74 -9.13
C THR A 140 -3.81 -5.79 -8.42
N ILE A 141 -4.50 -6.63 -9.19
CA ILE A 141 -5.30 -7.74 -8.65
C ILE A 141 -4.43 -9.00 -8.69
N LEU A 142 -4.17 -9.57 -7.51
CA LEU A 142 -3.45 -10.82 -7.34
C LEU A 142 -4.38 -11.86 -6.67
N GLY A 143 -4.99 -12.71 -7.48
CA GLY A 143 -5.99 -13.64 -7.00
C GLY A 143 -7.22 -12.93 -6.42
N ALA A 144 -7.48 -13.11 -5.12
CA ALA A 144 -8.56 -12.43 -4.41
C ALA A 144 -8.14 -11.09 -3.79
N SER A 145 -6.85 -10.74 -3.85
CA SER A 145 -6.30 -9.55 -3.21
C SER A 145 -6.13 -8.41 -4.20
N ARG A 146 -6.31 -7.18 -3.70
CA ARG A 146 -5.88 -5.97 -4.38
C ARG A 146 -4.65 -5.44 -3.69
N VAL A 147 -3.61 -5.16 -4.45
CA VAL A 147 -2.32 -4.74 -3.92
C VAL A 147 -1.79 -3.51 -4.64
N VAL A 148 -1.08 -2.68 -3.92
CA VAL A 148 -0.25 -1.62 -4.46
C VAL A 148 1.19 -2.09 -4.42
N THR A 149 1.92 -1.93 -5.51
CA THR A 149 3.31 -2.36 -5.63
C THR A 149 4.20 -1.20 -6.03
N ALA A 150 5.45 -1.25 -5.58
CA ALA A 150 6.51 -0.37 -6.04
C ALA A 150 7.76 -1.21 -6.34
N GLU A 151 8.44 -0.86 -7.42
CA GLU A 151 9.63 -1.58 -7.87
C GLU A 151 10.81 -0.62 -8.01
N HIS A 152 11.99 -1.12 -7.71
CA HIS A 152 13.23 -0.40 -7.86
C HIS A 152 14.34 -1.34 -8.31
N THR A 153 15.15 -0.88 -9.27
CA THR A 153 16.31 -1.63 -9.75
C THR A 153 17.56 -0.79 -9.50
N LEU A 154 18.58 -1.42 -8.98
CA LEU A 154 19.86 -0.78 -8.69
C LEU A 154 21.03 -1.65 -9.13
N GLU A 155 22.17 -1.00 -9.37
CA GLU A 155 23.46 -1.68 -9.58
C GLU A 155 24.22 -1.73 -8.25
N TRP A 156 24.35 -2.94 -7.72
CA TRP A 156 25.15 -3.17 -6.53
C TRP A 156 26.64 -3.18 -6.89
N THR A 157 27.40 -2.34 -6.24
CA THR A 157 28.86 -2.28 -6.36
C THR A 157 29.49 -2.51 -5.00
N ARG A 158 30.63 -3.21 -4.95
CA ARG A 158 31.38 -3.49 -3.71
C ARG A 158 32.07 -2.26 -3.15
#